data_3f8117b07779f7c75bf38a11a2862e2c
#
_entry.id   3f8117b07779f7c75bf38a11a2862e2c
#
_cell.length_a   1.000
_cell.length_b   1.000
_cell.length_c   1.000
_cell.angle_alpha   90.00
_cell.angle_beta   90.00
_cell.angle_gamma   90.00
#
_symmetry.space_group_name_H-M   'P 1'
#
loop_
_entity.id
_entity.type
_entity.pdbx_description
1 polymer ?
#
loop_
_entity_poly.entity_id
_entity_poly.type
_entity_poly.pdbx_seq_one_letter_code
_entity_poly.pdbx_strand_id
1 'polypeptide(L)'
;METLDIKIALDPVNDRAVLKETKLKRKDEGALIIATNGESRIVDAYEAQEIMDKLNDIGHGEYMGDSDYIAMMNGDKIINIGTGKCFIGSVIIMKFDGRALSMLAGDEFEKAAAEFKSRLITLVCDGQEFSALELL
;
A
#
# COMPACT_ATOMS: atom_id res chain seq x y z
N MET A 1 -13.96 7.92 2.57
CA MET A 1 -13.64 7.51 2.57
C MET A 1 -13.28 6.79 2.78
N GLU A 2 -13.25 6.34 2.76
CA GLU A 2 -12.82 5.64 2.76
C GLU A 2 -12.79 4.73 2.74
N THR A 3 -12.94 4.03 2.51
CA THR A 3 -12.85 3.08 2.44
C THR A 3 -12.85 2.26 2.08
N LEU A 4 -12.95 1.72 1.54
CA LEU A 4 -12.82 0.79 1.18
C LEU A 4 -12.67 0.08 0.65
N ASP A 5 -12.65 -0.25 0.13
CA ASP A 5 -12.44 -1.04 -0.29
C ASP A 5 -11.85 -1.65 -0.72
N ILE A 6 -11.53 -1.64 -1.00
CA ILE A 6 -10.71 -2.12 -1.42
C ILE A 6 -10.95 -3.23 -1.63
N LYS A 7 -11.40 -3.58 -1.98
CA LYS A 7 -11.78 -4.55 -2.14
C LYS A 7 -11.04 -5.26 -2.46
N ILE A 8 -10.59 -5.11 -2.55
CA ILE A 8 -9.79 -5.71 -2.78
C ILE A 8 -9.66 -6.57 -1.90
N ALA A 9 -9.50 -7.12 -1.86
CA ALA A 9 -9.31 -8.01 -1.08
C ALA A 9 -9.44 -7.64 0.20
N LEU A 10 -9.46 -6.87 0.47
CA LEU A 10 -9.48 -6.52 1.72
C LEU A 10 -10.74 -6.14 2.09
N ASP A 11 -11.35 -5.99 1.74
CA ASP A 11 -12.30 -5.53 2.19
C ASP A 11 -12.97 -5.72 2.80
N PRO A 12 -13.25 -5.74 3.08
CA PRO A 12 -13.96 -5.52 3.53
C PRO A 12 -14.37 -4.99 4.53
N VAL A 13 -14.36 -4.48 4.67
CA VAL A 13 -14.62 -3.87 5.51
C VAL A 13 -14.96 -3.07 5.70
N ASN A 14 -15.17 -2.75 5.39
CA ASN A 14 -15.44 -1.91 5.54
C ASN A 14 -15.77 -1.19 5.90
N ASP A 15 -16.06 -0.97 5.49
CA ASP A 15 -16.28 -0.25 5.77
C ASP A 15 -16.49 0.26 6.66
N ARG A 16 -16.80 0.46 6.79
CA ARG A 16 -16.97 0.91 7.67
C ARG A 16 -16.32 1.39 8.18
N ALA A 17 -15.68 1.51 7.92
CA ALA A 17 -14.79 1.87 8.45
C ALA A 17 -14.65 3.00 8.81
N VAL A 18 -14.72 3.61 8.56
CA VAL A 18 -14.46 4.64 8.86
C VAL A 18 -14.66 5.06 10.00
N LEU A 19 -15.22 5.08 10.41
CA LEU A 19 -15.37 5.43 11.44
C LEU A 19 -14.58 5.02 12.26
N LYS A 20 -14.25 4.30 12.05
CA LYS A 20 -13.39 3.86 12.80
C LYS A 20 -12.20 4.49 12.63
N GLU A 21 -12.06 5.34 11.87
CA GLU A 21 -10.89 5.97 11.69
C GLU A 21 -10.52 6.64 12.87
N THR A 22 -11.40 6.96 13.70
CA THR A 22 -11.05 7.60 14.89
C THR A 22 -10.15 6.80 15.71
N LYS A 23 -10.38 5.50 15.79
CA LYS A 23 -9.55 4.76 16.58
C LYS A 23 -8.28 4.55 15.96
N LEU A 24 -8.18 4.65 14.68
CA LEU A 24 -6.93 4.46 14.06
C LEU A 24 -5.97 5.46 14.52
N LYS A 25 -6.39 6.68 14.72
CA LYS A 25 -5.49 7.62 15.15
C LYS A 25 -4.97 7.37 16.46
N ARG A 26 -5.70 6.79 17.29
CA ARG A 26 -5.21 6.59 18.59
C ARG A 26 -4.23 5.50 18.70
N LYS A 27 -4.11 4.72 17.67
CA LYS A 27 -3.16 3.66 17.74
C LYS A 27 -1.77 4.14 17.65
N ASP A 28 -1.52 5.28 17.16
CA ASP A 28 -0.18 5.79 16.99
C ASP A 28 0.72 4.98 16.08
N GLU A 29 0.48 3.74 15.89
CA GLU A 29 1.30 2.88 15.04
C GLU A 29 0.45 2.02 14.16
N GLY A 30 0.95 1.68 13.00
CA GLY A 30 0.23 0.80 12.09
C GLY A 30 0.95 0.70 10.76
N ALA A 31 0.30 0.05 9.81
CA ALA A 31 0.78 -0.01 8.45
C ALA A 31 -0.19 0.76 7.57
N LEU A 32 0.31 1.27 6.46
CA LEU A 32 -0.53 2.03 5.53
C LEU A 32 -0.87 1.15 4.35
N ILE A 33 -2.16 0.94 4.12
CA ILE A 33 -2.61 0.30 2.89
C ILE A 33 -3.02 1.42 1.95
N ILE A 34 -2.42 1.46 0.77
CA ILE A 34 -2.72 2.52 -0.18
C ILE A 34 -2.79 1.92 -1.57
N ALA A 35 -3.76 2.35 -2.33
CA ALA A 35 -3.99 1.83 -3.66
C ALA A 35 -3.61 2.84 -4.71
N THR A 36 -3.32 2.36 -5.90
CA THR A 36 -2.96 3.23 -7.01
C THR A 36 -4.12 4.13 -7.44
N ASN A 37 -5.34 3.83 -7.02
CA ASN A 37 -6.47 4.71 -7.30
C ASN A 37 -6.65 5.81 -6.24
N GLY A 38 -5.76 5.85 -5.25
CA GLY A 38 -5.79 6.89 -4.23
C GLY A 38 -6.44 6.52 -2.91
N GLU A 39 -7.10 5.39 -2.84
CA GLU A 39 -7.75 4.99 -1.60
C GLU A 39 -6.70 4.51 -0.59
N SER A 40 -6.92 4.78 0.67
CA SER A 40 -5.96 4.36 1.69
C SER A 40 -6.64 4.15 3.03
N ARG A 41 -6.01 3.34 3.86
CA ARG A 41 -6.43 3.18 5.25
C ARG A 41 -5.26 2.70 6.09
N ILE A 42 -5.38 2.85 7.39
CA ILE A 42 -4.35 2.44 8.32
C ILE A 42 -4.83 1.18 9.03
N VAL A 43 -3.96 0.19 9.16
CA VAL A 43 -4.29 -1.05 9.85
C VAL A 43 -3.31 -1.25 11.00
N ASP A 44 -3.73 -1.99 12.01
CA ASP A 44 -2.87 -2.25 13.14
C ASP A 44 -1.90 -3.38 12.82
N ALA A 45 -1.00 -3.65 13.75
CA ALA A 45 0.03 -4.65 13.52
C ALA A 45 -0.53 -6.05 13.31
N TYR A 46 -1.65 -6.35 13.97
CA TYR A 46 -2.24 -7.68 13.82
C TYR A 46 -2.77 -7.89 12.41
N GLU A 47 -3.50 -6.91 11.90
CA GLU A 47 -4.04 -7.02 10.54
C GLU A 47 -2.92 -6.96 9.52
N ALA A 48 -1.88 -6.17 9.78
CA ALA A 48 -0.72 -6.10 8.89
C ALA A 48 -0.07 -7.48 8.79
N GLN A 49 0.05 -8.19 9.92
CA GLN A 49 0.63 -9.52 9.91
C GLN A 49 -0.21 -10.49 9.10
N GLU A 50 -1.53 -10.40 9.20
CA GLU A 50 -2.40 -11.26 8.43
C GLU A 50 -2.20 -11.04 6.93
N ILE A 51 -2.05 -9.78 6.52
CA ILE A 51 -1.84 -9.47 5.12
C ILE A 51 -0.49 -9.99 4.66
N MET A 52 0.55 -9.81 5.49
CA MET A 52 1.88 -10.29 5.14
C MET A 52 1.90 -11.81 5.03
N ASP A 53 1.13 -12.51 5.87
CA ASP A 53 1.06 -13.96 5.78
C ASP A 53 0.45 -14.39 4.44
N LYS A 54 -0.52 -13.63 3.94
CA LYS A 54 -1.12 -13.96 2.66
C LYS A 54 -0.19 -13.68 1.49
N LEU A 55 0.77 -12.81 1.67
CA LEU A 55 1.75 -12.50 0.65
C LEU A 55 3.01 -13.36 0.74
N ASN A 56 3.05 -14.30 1.67
CA ASN A 56 4.28 -14.99 2.06
C ASN A 56 5.14 -15.49 0.91
N ASP A 57 4.63 -16.21 -0.03
CA ASP A 57 5.46 -16.73 -1.12
C ASP A 57 5.34 -15.94 -2.42
N ILE A 58 4.46 -14.96 -2.45
CA ILE A 58 4.21 -14.22 -3.69
C ILE A 58 4.47 -12.73 -3.56
N GLY A 59 4.90 -12.30 -2.39
CA GLY A 59 5.09 -10.89 -2.14
C GLY A 59 6.30 -10.31 -2.85
N HIS A 60 6.19 -9.07 -3.27
CA HIS A 60 7.29 -8.30 -3.83
C HIS A 60 7.40 -7.02 -3.01
N GLY A 61 8.61 -6.67 -2.63
CA GLY A 61 8.84 -5.46 -1.86
C GLY A 61 9.57 -4.42 -2.69
N GLU A 62 9.16 -3.18 -2.55
CA GLU A 62 9.75 -2.09 -3.29
C GLU A 62 9.98 -0.92 -2.35
N TYR A 63 11.21 -0.43 -2.24
CA TYR A 63 11.48 0.73 -1.40
C TYR A 63 10.87 1.97 -2.02
N MET A 64 10.33 2.84 -1.18
CA MET A 64 9.71 4.07 -1.63
C MET A 64 10.67 5.22 -1.36
N GLY A 65 11.29 5.70 -2.40
CA GLY A 65 12.23 6.81 -2.30
C GLY A 65 13.52 6.42 -1.59
N ASP A 66 14.12 7.39 -0.92
CA ASP A 66 15.37 7.16 -0.21
C ASP A 66 15.14 6.84 1.25
N SER A 67 13.90 6.58 1.61
CA SER A 67 13.56 6.32 2.99
C SER A 67 13.57 4.83 3.26
N ASP A 68 13.27 4.47 4.50
CA ASP A 68 13.16 3.07 4.87
C ASP A 68 11.76 2.53 4.66
N TYR A 69 10.90 3.28 3.96
CA TYR A 69 9.54 2.81 3.69
C TYR A 69 9.57 1.77 2.58
N ILE A 70 8.92 0.66 2.82
CA ILE A 70 8.84 -0.40 1.82
C ILE A 70 7.37 -0.72 1.54
N ALA A 71 7.03 -0.83 0.27
CA ALA A 71 5.70 -1.22 -0.15
C ALA A 71 5.73 -2.69 -0.53
N MET A 72 4.84 -3.48 0.07
CA MET A 72 4.73 -4.89 -0.23
C MET A 72 3.46 -5.13 -1.02
N MET A 73 3.56 -5.94 -2.06
CA MET A 73 2.45 -6.16 -2.97
C MET A 73 2.47 -7.59 -3.50
N ASN A 74 1.40 -7.98 -4.16
CA ASN A 74 1.31 -9.30 -4.76
C ASN A 74 2.16 -9.31 -6.04
N GLY A 75 3.28 -9.99 -5.99
CA GLY A 75 4.21 -10.03 -7.13
C GLY A 75 3.62 -10.68 -8.37
N ASP A 76 2.59 -11.52 -8.21
CA ASP A 76 1.96 -12.15 -9.36
C ASP A 76 1.16 -11.16 -10.20
N LYS A 77 0.91 -9.97 -9.67
CA LYS A 77 0.13 -8.96 -10.39
C LYS A 77 0.99 -7.85 -10.97
N ILE A 78 2.30 -8.03 -10.95
CA ILE A 78 3.20 -7.04 -11.54
C ILE A 78 3.12 -7.15 -13.06
N ILE A 79 3.06 -6.02 -13.72
CA ILE A 79 2.85 -5.92 -15.15
C ILE A 79 4.12 -5.39 -15.81
N ASN A 80 4.51 -6.02 -16.92
CA ASN A 80 5.64 -5.51 -17.69
C ASN A 80 5.14 -4.46 -18.68
N ILE A 81 5.81 -3.32 -18.72
CA ILE A 81 5.46 -2.23 -19.62
C ILE A 81 6.72 -1.79 -20.32
N GLY A 82 6.88 -2.18 -21.57
CA GLY A 82 8.09 -1.79 -22.32
C GLY A 82 9.33 -2.26 -21.60
N THR A 83 10.15 -1.31 -21.15
CA THR A 83 11.41 -1.66 -20.51
C THR A 83 11.30 -1.70 -18.99
N GLY A 84 10.12 -1.48 -18.45
CA GLY A 84 9.93 -1.41 -17.00
C GLY A 84 8.81 -2.28 -16.51
N LYS A 85 8.47 -2.10 -15.24
CA LYS A 85 7.42 -2.84 -14.60
C LYS A 85 6.57 -1.90 -13.80
N CYS A 86 5.32 -2.23 -13.60
CA CYS A 86 4.43 -1.46 -12.76
C CYS A 86 3.43 -2.36 -12.07
N PHE A 87 2.70 -1.79 -11.12
CA PHE A 87 1.72 -2.52 -10.34
C PHE A 87 0.45 -1.66 -10.22
N ILE A 88 -0.70 -2.27 -10.43
CA ILE A 88 -1.97 -1.60 -10.24
C ILE A 88 -2.70 -2.34 -9.12
N GLY A 89 -3.03 -1.64 -8.06
CA GLY A 89 -3.73 -2.25 -6.93
C GLY A 89 -3.31 -1.64 -5.63
N SER A 90 -3.47 -2.40 -4.55
CA SER A 90 -3.15 -1.94 -3.21
C SER A 90 -1.84 -2.52 -2.73
N VAL A 91 -1.09 -1.70 -2.01
CA VAL A 91 0.15 -2.15 -1.37
C VAL A 91 0.01 -1.90 0.12
N ILE A 92 0.84 -2.56 0.92
CA ILE A 92 0.93 -2.26 2.34
C ILE A 92 2.33 -1.70 2.59
N ILE A 93 2.40 -0.54 3.23
CA ILE A 93 3.67 0.14 3.47
C ILE A 93 4.01 0.10 4.94
N MET A 94 5.24 -0.30 5.22
CA MET A 94 5.81 -0.35 6.56
C MET A 94 7.24 0.16 6.47
N LYS A 95 7.94 0.16 7.59
CA LYS A 95 9.37 0.49 7.58
C LYS A 95 10.16 -0.80 7.55
N PHE A 96 11.29 -0.78 6.87
CA PHE A 96 12.18 -1.93 6.83
C PHE A 96 13.61 -1.40 6.85
N ASP A 97 14.34 -1.78 7.87
CA ASP A 97 15.71 -1.28 8.04
C ASP A 97 16.76 -2.27 7.50
N GLY A 98 16.34 -3.25 6.75
CA GLY A 98 17.22 -4.29 6.22
C GLY A 98 17.23 -5.54 7.07
N ARG A 99 16.59 -5.49 8.23
CA ARG A 99 16.56 -6.64 9.14
C ARG A 99 15.16 -6.99 9.58
N ALA A 100 14.35 -6.02 9.88
CA ALA A 100 13.01 -6.29 10.40
C ALA A 100 12.04 -5.22 9.90
N LEU A 101 10.79 -5.63 9.76
CA LEU A 101 9.71 -4.73 9.43
C LEU A 101 9.20 -4.11 10.73
N SER A 102 8.79 -2.86 10.65
CA SER A 102 8.18 -2.18 11.79
C SER A 102 7.06 -1.29 11.32
N MET A 103 6.21 -0.89 12.27
CA MET A 103 5.05 -0.09 11.94
C MET A 103 5.42 1.36 11.77
N LEU A 104 4.59 2.08 11.03
CA LEU A 104 4.70 3.52 10.88
C LEU A 104 4.03 4.19 12.06
N ALA A 105 4.46 5.41 12.39
CA ALA A 105 3.89 6.16 13.49
C ALA A 105 3.90 7.65 13.15
N GLY A 106 2.94 8.37 13.69
CA GLY A 106 2.90 9.82 13.57
C GLY A 106 2.83 10.30 12.14
N ASP A 107 3.70 11.21 11.77
CA ASP A 107 3.69 11.79 10.43
C ASP A 107 4.26 10.86 9.38
N GLU A 108 4.73 9.68 9.78
CA GLU A 108 5.27 8.73 8.82
C GLU A 108 4.20 8.24 7.85
N PHE A 109 2.93 8.21 8.28
CA PHE A 109 1.86 7.80 7.38
C PHE A 109 1.76 8.75 6.19
N GLU A 110 1.85 10.05 6.45
CA GLU A 110 1.76 11.03 5.37
C GLU A 110 3.01 11.01 4.51
N LYS A 111 4.16 10.81 5.11
CA LYS A 111 5.39 10.75 4.35
C LYS A 111 5.41 9.52 3.43
N ALA A 112 4.97 8.39 3.94
CA ALA A 112 4.91 7.17 3.14
C ALA A 112 3.92 7.34 1.99
N ALA A 113 2.77 7.95 2.25
CA ALA A 113 1.78 8.19 1.21
C ALA A 113 2.33 9.11 0.12
N ALA A 114 3.09 10.14 0.53
CA ALA A 114 3.66 11.07 -0.44
C ALA A 114 4.71 10.37 -1.32
N GLU A 115 5.54 9.52 -0.72
CA GLU A 115 6.51 8.77 -1.50
C GLU A 115 5.83 7.85 -2.49
N PHE A 116 4.77 7.18 -2.04
CA PHE A 116 4.03 6.30 -2.93
C PHE A 116 3.44 7.10 -4.10
N LYS A 117 2.81 8.22 -3.81
CA LYS A 117 2.18 9.02 -4.85
C LYS A 117 3.19 9.56 -5.84
N SER A 118 4.40 9.85 -5.39
CA SER A 118 5.42 10.38 -6.28
C SER A 118 5.90 9.34 -7.30
N ARG A 119 5.59 8.06 -7.06
CA ARG A 119 5.98 6.98 -7.96
C ARG A 119 4.85 6.54 -8.88
N LEU A 120 3.71 7.21 -8.85
CA LEU A 120 2.59 6.83 -9.71
C LEU A 120 2.79 7.37 -11.12
N ILE A 121 2.44 6.53 -12.08
CA ILE A 121 2.46 6.92 -13.49
C ILE A 121 1.07 6.66 -14.05
N THR A 122 0.78 7.24 -15.19
CA THR A 122 -0.50 7.05 -15.86
C THR A 122 -0.31 6.12 -17.04
N LEU A 123 -1.12 5.08 -17.09
CA LEU A 123 -1.13 4.17 -18.23
C LEU A 123 -2.45 4.33 -18.97
N VAL A 124 -2.39 4.20 -20.29
CA VAL A 124 -3.60 4.26 -21.10
C VAL A 124 -3.79 2.88 -21.74
N CYS A 125 -4.96 2.31 -21.53
CA CYS A 125 -5.27 1.00 -22.06
C CYS A 125 -6.69 1.01 -22.59
N ASP A 126 -6.87 0.76 -23.86
CA ASP A 126 -8.17 0.77 -24.52
C ASP A 126 -8.91 2.09 -24.31
N GLY A 127 -8.16 3.20 -24.33
CA GLY A 127 -8.76 4.51 -24.18
C GLY A 127 -9.06 4.93 -22.76
N GLN A 128 -8.74 4.07 -21.78
CA GLN A 128 -8.95 4.40 -20.39
C GLN A 128 -7.63 4.64 -19.70
N GLU A 129 -7.61 5.56 -18.76
CA GLU A 129 -6.42 5.88 -18.00
C GLU A 129 -6.43 5.17 -16.66
N PHE A 130 -5.27 4.65 -16.27
CA PHE A 130 -5.09 4.01 -14.98
C PHE A 130 -3.86 4.56 -14.32
N SER A 131 -3.91 4.71 -13.01
CA SER A 131 -2.71 5.05 -12.25
C SER A 131 -2.03 3.74 -11.84
N ALA A 132 -0.73 3.70 -11.97
CA ALA A 132 0.04 2.52 -11.64
C ALA A 132 1.29 2.94 -10.87
N LEU A 133 1.80 2.05 -10.03
CA LEU A 133 3.02 2.30 -9.29
C LEU A 133 4.19 1.83 -10.15
N GLU A 134 5.10 2.74 -10.45
CA GLU A 134 6.28 2.38 -11.22
C GLU A 134 7.26 1.65 -10.33
N LEU A 135 7.78 0.52 -10.80
CA LEU A 135 8.73 -0.28 -10.03
C LEU A 135 10.13 -0.16 -10.63
N LEU A 136 11.11 -0.32 -9.80
CA LEU A 136 12.50 -0.24 -10.24
C LEU A 136 13.02 -1.56 -10.79
#